data_56f040edebfdb08be039e5a7a842407c
#
_entry.id   56f040edebfdb08be039e5a7a842407c
#
_cell.length_a   1.000
_cell.length_b   1.000
_cell.length_c   1.000
_cell.angle_alpha   90.00
_cell.angle_beta   90.00
_cell.angle_gamma   90.00
#
_symmetry.space_group_name_H-M   'P 1'
#
loop_
_entity.id
_entity.type
_entity.pdbx_description
1 polymer ?
#
loop_
_entity_poly.entity_id
_entity_poly.type
_entity_poly.pdbx_seq_one_letter_code
_entity_poly.pdbx_strand_id
1 'polypeptide(L)'
;MTHIPIATHTDDAPAVVRDIQHYMRPGLLQLASLPPLSLYVHLPWCLKKCPYCDFNSHEARGGSAAGEVPEQRYIDALMADLEAALPLIWGRSVHSIFIGGGTPSLFAPQAIDRLLSAIRARLRLEADPEHTME
;
A
#
# COMPACT_ATOMS: atom_id res chain seq x y z
N MET A 1 1.19 15.07 35.73
CA MET A 1 1.13 13.99 34.71
C MET A 1 -0.30 13.51 34.66
N THR A 2 -1.00 13.85 33.59
CA THR A 2 -2.42 13.50 33.43
C THR A 2 -2.48 12.10 32.82
N HIS A 3 -2.97 11.13 33.61
CA HIS A 3 -3.22 9.77 33.12
C HIS A 3 -4.38 9.80 32.12
N ILE A 4 -4.13 9.40 30.87
CA ILE A 4 -5.19 9.11 29.91
C ILE A 4 -5.67 7.68 30.19
N PRO A 5 -6.93 7.48 30.65
CA PRO A 5 -7.43 6.13 30.88
C PRO A 5 -7.60 5.41 29.54
N ILE A 6 -6.90 4.29 29.38
CA ILE A 6 -7.12 3.38 28.25
C ILE A 6 -8.41 2.60 28.59
N ALA A 7 -9.47 2.85 27.83
CA ALA A 7 -10.69 2.05 27.93
C ALA A 7 -10.38 0.63 27.48
N THR A 8 -10.36 -0.31 28.43
CA THR A 8 -10.34 -1.73 28.10
C THR A 8 -11.75 -2.14 27.68
N HIS A 9 -11.97 -2.28 26.37
CA HIS A 9 -13.17 -2.93 25.88
C HIS A 9 -13.09 -4.43 26.21
N THR A 10 -13.81 -4.84 27.24
CA THR A 10 -14.11 -6.26 27.51
C THR A 10 -15.43 -6.61 26.81
N ASP A 11 -15.45 -6.59 25.48
CA ASP A 11 -16.52 -7.23 24.74
C ASP A 11 -16.02 -8.61 24.31
N ASP A 12 -16.37 -9.62 25.11
CA ASP A 12 -16.17 -11.05 24.85
C ASP A 12 -17.08 -11.60 23.72
N ALA A 13 -17.60 -10.73 22.85
CA ALA A 13 -18.28 -11.19 21.66
C ALA A 13 -17.23 -11.61 20.62
N PRO A 14 -17.32 -12.83 20.04
CA PRO A 14 -16.38 -13.25 19.01
C PRO A 14 -16.40 -12.24 17.87
N ALA A 15 -15.23 -11.72 17.50
CA ALA A 15 -15.10 -10.80 16.40
C ALA A 15 -15.62 -11.49 15.13
N VAL A 16 -16.79 -11.08 14.67
CA VAL A 16 -17.34 -11.56 13.39
C VAL A 16 -16.50 -10.96 12.30
N VAL A 17 -15.57 -11.74 11.75
CA VAL A 17 -14.82 -11.34 10.55
C VAL A 17 -15.82 -11.26 9.41
N ARG A 18 -16.14 -10.06 8.97
CA ARG A 18 -17.03 -9.80 7.85
C ARG A 18 -16.22 -9.50 6.61
N ASP A 19 -16.69 -9.98 5.46
CA ASP A 19 -16.13 -9.61 4.17
C ASP A 19 -16.16 -8.08 4.01
N ILE A 20 -15.14 -7.52 3.38
CA ILE A 20 -15.05 -6.08 3.07
C ILE A 20 -16.28 -5.57 2.34
N GLN A 21 -16.90 -6.40 1.50
CA GLN A 21 -18.15 -6.09 0.81
C GLN A 21 -19.31 -5.78 1.75
N HIS A 22 -19.29 -6.32 2.98
CA HIS A 22 -20.28 -5.97 3.98
C HIS A 22 -20.23 -4.48 4.36
N TYR A 23 -19.01 -3.95 4.50
CA TYR A 23 -18.77 -2.55 4.88
C TYR A 23 -18.98 -1.58 3.72
N MET A 24 -19.01 -2.08 2.48
CA MET A 24 -19.21 -1.28 1.28
C MET A 24 -20.69 -1.18 0.85
N ARG A 25 -21.61 -1.73 1.63
CA ARG A 25 -23.05 -1.64 1.33
C ARG A 25 -23.55 -0.20 1.43
N PRO A 26 -24.37 0.25 0.49
CA PRO A 26 -25.03 1.55 0.59
C PRO A 26 -25.77 1.72 1.93
N GLY A 27 -25.56 2.87 2.58
CA GLY A 27 -26.25 3.20 3.84
C GLY A 27 -25.56 2.71 5.12
N LEU A 28 -24.49 1.89 5.02
CA LEU A 28 -23.74 1.45 6.20
C LEU A 28 -22.77 2.53 6.69
N LEU A 29 -22.13 3.22 5.76
CA LEU A 29 -21.25 4.36 6.03
C LEU A 29 -21.93 5.63 5.51
N GLN A 30 -22.27 6.53 6.42
CA GLN A 30 -22.89 7.83 6.08
C GLN A 30 -21.82 8.91 6.07
N LEU A 31 -20.99 8.91 5.03
CA LEU A 31 -20.00 9.96 4.82
C LEU A 31 -20.65 11.08 4.00
N ALA A 32 -20.52 12.33 4.47
CA ALA A 32 -20.97 13.51 3.74
C ALA A 32 -20.23 13.69 2.41
N SER A 33 -18.96 13.25 2.37
CA SER A 33 -18.13 13.16 1.17
C SER A 33 -17.16 11.99 1.32
N LEU A 34 -16.73 11.42 0.18
CA LEU A 34 -15.68 10.40 0.21
C LEU A 34 -14.33 11.05 0.61
N PRO A 35 -13.58 10.44 1.54
CA PRO A 35 -12.26 10.95 1.91
C PRO A 35 -11.29 10.91 0.71
N PRO A 36 -10.24 11.75 0.70
CA PRO A 36 -9.18 11.65 -0.29
C PRO A 36 -8.60 10.24 -0.34
N LEU A 37 -8.20 9.80 -1.54
CA LEU A 37 -7.61 8.50 -1.75
C LEU A 37 -6.08 8.64 -1.83
N SER A 38 -5.37 7.87 -1.04
CA SER A 38 -3.92 7.72 -1.12
C SER A 38 -3.56 6.30 -1.55
N LEU A 39 -2.51 6.17 -2.35
CA LEU A 39 -1.97 4.89 -2.78
C LEU A 39 -0.68 4.60 -2.03
N TYR A 40 -0.64 3.47 -1.33
CA TYR A 40 0.58 2.92 -0.77
C TYR A 40 1.07 1.75 -1.62
N VAL A 41 2.32 1.83 -2.07
CA VAL A 41 2.99 0.76 -2.82
C VAL A 41 4.06 0.14 -1.94
N HIS A 42 3.93 -1.14 -1.67
CA HIS A 42 4.86 -1.86 -0.81
C HIS A 42 5.94 -2.56 -1.64
N LEU A 43 7.22 -2.20 -1.42
CA LEU A 43 8.37 -2.84 -2.03
C LEU A 43 9.20 -3.51 -0.92
N PRO A 44 9.06 -4.84 -0.71
CA PRO A 44 9.49 -5.49 0.53
C PRO A 44 10.99 -5.82 0.63
N TRP A 45 11.80 -5.52 -0.38
CA TRP A 45 13.21 -5.94 -0.37
C TRP A 45 14.12 -4.95 0.33
N CYS A 46 15.04 -5.50 1.14
CA CYS A 46 16.15 -4.80 1.80
C CYS A 46 17.47 -5.46 1.44
N LEU A 47 18.58 -4.72 1.49
CA LEU A 47 19.92 -5.31 1.42
C LEU A 47 20.17 -6.22 2.62
N LYS A 48 19.76 -5.76 3.81
CA LYS A 48 19.84 -6.50 5.07
C LYS A 48 18.64 -6.15 5.93
N LYS A 49 18.00 -7.17 6.50
CA LYS A 49 16.90 -6.96 7.43
C LYS A 49 17.42 -6.51 8.79
N CYS A 50 16.91 -5.38 9.29
CA CYS A 50 17.25 -4.89 10.62
C CYS A 50 16.65 -5.80 11.70
N PRO A 51 17.38 -6.09 12.80
CA PRO A 51 16.91 -7.03 13.81
C PRO A 51 15.66 -6.57 14.57
N TYR A 52 15.34 -5.28 14.51
CA TYR A 52 14.17 -4.66 15.14
C TYR A 52 13.00 -4.41 14.17
N CYS A 53 13.16 -4.79 12.89
CA CYS A 53 12.16 -4.53 11.86
C CYS A 53 11.08 -5.62 11.88
N ASP A 54 9.84 -5.22 12.13
CA ASP A 54 8.64 -6.06 12.09
C ASP A 54 7.82 -5.89 10.80
N PHE A 55 8.24 -5.00 9.89
CA PHE A 55 7.61 -4.86 8.59
C PHE A 55 7.72 -6.14 7.76
N ASN A 56 6.76 -6.33 6.85
CA ASN A 56 6.85 -7.37 5.83
C ASN A 56 7.98 -7.04 4.85
N SER A 57 9.21 -7.39 5.23
CA SER A 57 10.43 -7.13 4.47
C SER A 57 11.27 -8.39 4.33
N HIS A 58 11.95 -8.51 3.21
CA HIS A 58 12.78 -9.64 2.84
C HIS A 58 14.18 -9.19 2.46
N GLU A 59 15.17 -9.95 2.88
CA GLU A 59 16.55 -9.71 2.47
C GLU A 59 16.74 -10.15 1.01
N ALA A 60 17.30 -9.26 0.18
CA ALA A 60 17.70 -9.62 -1.18
C ALA A 60 18.88 -10.57 -1.10
N ARG A 61 18.73 -11.79 -1.63
CA ARG A 61 19.76 -12.83 -1.55
C ARG A 61 20.95 -12.46 -2.46
N GLY A 62 22.20 -12.51 -1.92
CA GLY A 62 23.45 -12.41 -2.69
C GLY A 62 24.20 -11.09 -2.62
N GLY A 63 23.71 -10.07 -1.94
CA GLY A 63 24.46 -8.85 -1.65
C GLY A 63 24.78 -7.94 -2.84
N SER A 64 24.24 -8.20 -4.01
CA SER A 64 24.33 -7.29 -5.16
C SER A 64 22.96 -6.82 -5.62
N ALA A 65 22.83 -5.52 -5.72
CA ALA A 65 21.59 -4.80 -5.78
C ALA A 65 20.69 -5.09 -7.00
N ALA A 66 21.20 -5.62 -8.09
CA ALA A 66 20.48 -5.62 -9.37
C ALA A 66 20.07 -7.02 -9.90
N GLY A 67 20.49 -8.11 -9.25
CA GLY A 67 20.30 -9.46 -9.83
C GLY A 67 19.26 -10.35 -9.15
N GLU A 68 18.75 -9.97 -7.97
CA GLU A 68 18.02 -10.91 -7.11
C GLU A 68 16.61 -10.46 -6.70
N VAL A 69 16.26 -9.21 -6.95
CA VAL A 69 14.88 -8.73 -6.79
C VAL A 69 14.09 -9.11 -8.05
N PRO A 70 13.00 -9.88 -7.93
CA PRO A 70 12.22 -10.28 -9.12
C PRO A 70 11.30 -9.12 -9.56
N GLU A 71 11.91 -7.99 -9.95
CA GLU A 71 11.25 -6.70 -10.20
C GLU A 71 10.06 -6.81 -11.15
N GLN A 72 10.28 -7.44 -12.32
CA GLN A 72 9.25 -7.55 -13.36
C GLN A 72 8.03 -8.34 -12.85
N ARG A 73 8.29 -9.52 -12.28
CA ARG A 73 7.24 -10.37 -11.73
C ARG A 73 6.49 -9.70 -10.59
N TYR A 74 7.21 -8.95 -9.76
CA TYR A 74 6.59 -8.28 -8.63
C TYR A 74 5.72 -7.09 -9.08
N ILE A 75 6.19 -6.30 -10.02
CA ILE A 75 5.40 -5.20 -10.61
C ILE A 75 4.16 -5.76 -11.31
N ASP A 76 4.28 -6.87 -12.03
CA ASP A 76 3.12 -7.53 -12.66
C ASP A 76 2.09 -7.96 -11.60
N ALA A 77 2.53 -8.50 -10.47
CA ALA A 77 1.66 -8.87 -9.37
C ALA A 77 0.99 -7.64 -8.72
N LEU A 78 1.74 -6.55 -8.51
CA LEU A 78 1.17 -5.29 -8.01
C LEU A 78 0.12 -4.73 -8.96
N MET A 79 0.33 -4.83 -10.26
CA MET A 79 -0.64 -4.37 -11.25
C MET A 79 -1.91 -5.22 -11.25
N ALA A 80 -1.77 -6.53 -11.10
CA ALA A 80 -2.92 -7.43 -10.98
C ALA A 80 -3.74 -7.14 -9.71
N ASP A 81 -3.06 -6.88 -8.59
CA ASP A 81 -3.70 -6.48 -7.32
C ASP A 81 -4.41 -5.14 -7.45
N LEU A 82 -3.76 -4.15 -8.06
CA LEU A 82 -4.37 -2.86 -8.35
C LEU A 82 -5.62 -3.00 -9.22
N GLU A 83 -5.56 -3.79 -10.29
CA GLU A 83 -6.72 -4.03 -11.17
C GLU A 83 -7.89 -4.66 -10.43
N ALA A 84 -7.61 -5.61 -9.53
CA ALA A 84 -8.63 -6.21 -8.67
C ALA A 84 -9.24 -5.21 -7.68
N ALA A 85 -8.48 -4.20 -7.25
CA ALA A 85 -8.92 -3.16 -6.32
C ALA A 85 -9.69 -2.02 -6.99
N LEU A 86 -9.58 -1.82 -8.32
CA LEU A 86 -10.23 -0.70 -9.03
C LEU A 86 -11.75 -0.56 -8.74
N PRO A 87 -12.55 -1.62 -8.70
CA PRO A 87 -13.98 -1.49 -8.38
C PRO A 87 -14.24 -0.92 -6.98
N LEU A 88 -13.30 -1.05 -6.05
CA LEU A 88 -13.44 -0.64 -4.66
C LEU A 88 -13.19 0.86 -4.45
N ILE A 89 -12.52 1.52 -5.37
CA ILE A 89 -12.18 2.94 -5.25
C ILE A 89 -13.25 3.88 -5.82
N TRP A 90 -14.24 3.35 -6.53
CA TRP A 90 -15.38 4.08 -7.09
C TRP A 90 -14.99 5.28 -7.95
N GLY A 91 -13.92 5.17 -8.71
CA GLY A 91 -13.44 6.23 -9.60
C GLY A 91 -12.89 7.48 -8.90
N ARG A 92 -12.60 7.40 -7.59
CA ARG A 92 -11.97 8.50 -6.85
C ARG A 92 -10.59 8.82 -7.39
N SER A 93 -10.22 10.11 -7.36
CA SER A 93 -8.87 10.54 -7.70
C SER A 93 -7.90 10.22 -6.56
N VAL A 94 -6.67 9.88 -6.93
CA VAL A 94 -5.57 9.66 -6.00
C VAL A 94 -4.88 10.99 -5.72
N HIS A 95 -4.80 11.34 -4.46
CA HIS A 95 -4.18 12.57 -3.96
C HIS A 95 -2.68 12.40 -3.72
N SER A 96 -2.26 11.23 -3.23
CA SER A 96 -0.85 10.97 -2.94
C SER A 96 -0.46 9.52 -3.25
N ILE A 97 0.82 9.32 -3.59
CA ILE A 97 1.44 8.01 -3.78
C ILE A 97 2.64 7.91 -2.84
N PHE A 98 2.63 6.91 -1.98
CA PHE A 98 3.75 6.59 -1.10
C PHE A 98 4.33 5.22 -1.49
N ILE A 99 5.62 5.16 -1.76
CA ILE A 99 6.36 3.94 -2.08
C ILE A 99 7.31 3.65 -0.92
N GLY A 100 7.10 2.55 -0.24
CA GLY A 100 7.87 2.22 0.96
C GLY A 100 7.89 0.72 1.25
N GLY A 101 8.28 0.37 2.47
CA GLY A 101 8.29 -1.00 2.99
C GLY A 101 9.66 -1.54 3.33
N GLY A 102 10.49 -1.84 2.34
CA GLY A 102 11.87 -2.25 2.49
C GLY A 102 12.82 -1.10 2.11
N THR A 103 13.52 -1.29 0.99
CA THR A 103 14.42 -0.29 0.41
C THR A 103 14.06 -0.11 -1.08
N PRO A 104 13.11 0.78 -1.40
CA PRO A 104 12.64 0.98 -2.77
C PRO A 104 13.75 1.29 -3.78
N SER A 105 14.84 1.94 -3.35
CA SER A 105 16.01 2.24 -4.19
C SER A 105 16.79 1.01 -4.66
N LEU A 106 16.45 -0.19 -4.19
CA LEU A 106 16.97 -1.44 -4.74
C LEU A 106 16.37 -1.80 -6.10
N PHE A 107 15.22 -1.21 -6.43
CA PHE A 107 14.62 -1.38 -7.74
C PHE A 107 15.32 -0.50 -8.77
N ALA A 108 15.54 -1.04 -9.96
CA ALA A 108 16.10 -0.26 -11.06
C ALA A 108 15.17 0.92 -11.40
N PRO A 109 15.72 2.08 -11.80
CA PRO A 109 14.91 3.24 -12.18
C PRO A 109 13.87 2.92 -13.25
N GLN A 110 14.19 2.04 -14.20
CA GLN A 110 13.29 1.58 -15.27
C GLN A 110 12.10 0.76 -14.70
N ALA A 111 12.33 0.01 -13.63
CA ALA A 111 11.27 -0.74 -12.95
C ALA A 111 10.30 0.21 -12.22
N ILE A 112 10.84 1.22 -11.54
CA ILE A 112 10.03 2.26 -10.89
C ILE A 112 9.25 3.09 -11.91
N ASP A 113 9.88 3.47 -13.03
CA ASP A 113 9.20 4.20 -14.11
C ASP A 113 8.06 3.39 -14.71
N ARG A 114 8.27 2.10 -14.96
CA ARG A 114 7.22 1.18 -15.41
C ARG A 114 6.07 1.09 -14.42
N LEU A 115 6.36 1.00 -13.12
CA LEU A 115 5.37 0.96 -12.05
C LEU A 115 4.53 2.25 -12.04
N LEU A 116 5.17 3.41 -12.02
CA LEU A 116 4.48 4.70 -12.00
C LEU A 116 3.67 4.94 -13.28
N SER A 117 4.19 4.56 -14.44
CA SER A 117 3.49 4.64 -15.72
C SER A 117 2.24 3.75 -15.73
N ALA A 118 2.34 2.54 -15.19
CA ALA A 118 1.23 1.61 -15.09
C ALA A 118 0.14 2.10 -14.10
N ILE A 119 0.53 2.74 -13.01
CA ILE A 119 -0.38 3.37 -12.05
C ILE A 119 -1.14 4.53 -12.73
N ARG A 120 -0.41 5.43 -13.41
CA ARG A 120 -1.02 6.57 -14.15
C ARG A 120 -1.98 6.14 -15.24
N ALA A 121 -1.72 5.02 -15.88
CA ALA A 121 -2.61 4.48 -16.92
C ALA A 121 -3.94 3.93 -16.36
N ARG A 122 -4.01 3.59 -15.08
CA ARG A 122 -5.17 2.93 -14.43
C ARG A 122 -5.92 3.81 -13.46
N LEU A 123 -5.23 4.74 -12.83
CA LEU A 123 -5.79 5.61 -11.80
C LEU A 123 -5.89 7.04 -12.27
N ARG A 124 -6.96 7.70 -11.87
CA ARG A 124 -7.07 9.13 -12.00
C ARG A 124 -6.26 9.77 -10.87
N LEU A 125 -5.17 10.45 -11.22
CA LEU A 125 -4.38 11.25 -10.29
C LEU A 125 -4.91 12.69 -10.26
N GLU A 126 -4.75 13.37 -9.15
CA GLU A 126 -4.94 14.81 -9.07
C GLU A 126 -3.89 15.55 -9.92
N ALA A 127 -4.08 16.84 -10.13
CA ALA A 127 -3.20 17.62 -11.02
C ALA A 127 -1.74 17.70 -10.52
N ASP A 128 -1.57 17.68 -9.20
CA ASP A 128 -0.25 17.70 -8.54
C ASP A 128 -0.25 16.72 -7.36
N PRO A 129 -0.20 15.40 -7.64
CA PRO A 129 -0.23 14.41 -6.59
C PRO A 129 1.13 14.39 -5.86
N GLU A 130 1.07 14.30 -4.53
CA GLU A 130 2.29 14.10 -3.74
C GLU A 130 2.89 12.72 -4.01
N HIS A 131 4.19 12.68 -4.28
CA HIS A 131 4.97 11.45 -4.45
C HIS A 131 6.03 11.37 -3.37
N THR A 132 5.97 10.34 -2.54
CA THR A 132 6.99 10.06 -1.52
C THR A 132 7.55 8.66 -1.74
N MET A 133 8.88 8.54 -1.63
CA MET A 133 9.58 7.25 -1.68
C MET A 133 10.64 7.21 -0.57
N GLU A 134 10.60 6.17 0.25
CA GLU A 134 11.54 5.90 1.36
C GLU A 134 12.44 4.72 1.08
#